data_56fef05381337a6578f6d83ad238162e
#
_entry.id   56fef05381337a6578f6d83ad238162e
#
_cell.length_a   1.000
_cell.length_b   1.000
_cell.length_c   1.000
_cell.angle_alpha   90.00
_cell.angle_beta   90.00
_cell.angle_gamma   90.00
#
_symmetry.space_group_name_H-M   'P 1'
#
loop_
_entity.id
_entity.type
_entity.pdbx_description
1 polymer ?
#
loop_
_entity_poly.entity_id
_entity_poly.type
_entity_poly.pdbx_seq_one_letter_code
_entity_poly.pdbx_strand_id
1 'polypeptide(L)'
;MVREQRPVRRAELLLLLDLYAESQADRQQLELAISFAAALCLQSSPQSAWQLQRMCLAGEQYVRVEPAGVAAFRESALKALAECQAAPQTQLDQLLADALRSGRGRRVVLLITPRPAGIRHRLQTLTAEGQSGPGVSGITVLSAEQGELLRYCLPPDTGASAGSKAGGVS
;
A
#
# COMPACT_ATOMS: atom_id res chain seq x y z
N MET A 1 18.94 -5.92 37.37
CA MET A 1 18.78 -4.84 36.39
C MET A 1 17.83 -5.34 35.30
N VAL A 2 16.54 -5.01 35.39
CA VAL A 2 15.54 -5.38 34.37
C VAL A 2 15.67 -4.36 33.25
N ARG A 3 16.15 -4.79 32.09
CA ARG A 3 16.09 -3.96 30.86
C ARG A 3 14.62 -3.91 30.45
N GLU A 4 13.96 -2.79 30.69
CA GLU A 4 12.70 -2.48 30.04
C GLU A 4 12.91 -2.47 28.54
N GLN A 5 12.49 -3.52 27.86
CA GLN A 5 12.41 -3.53 26.41
C GLN A 5 11.32 -2.51 26.03
N ARG A 6 11.73 -1.35 25.57
CA ARG A 6 10.80 -0.37 24.96
C ARG A 6 10.06 -1.11 23.84
N PRO A 7 8.72 -1.12 23.85
CA PRO A 7 7.96 -1.77 22.80
C PRO A 7 8.37 -1.15 21.46
N VAL A 8 8.86 -1.98 20.54
CA VAL A 8 9.16 -1.56 19.18
C VAL A 8 7.85 -1.07 18.56
N ARG A 9 7.71 0.25 18.42
CA ARG A 9 6.52 0.86 17.82
C ARG A 9 6.53 0.53 16.32
N ARG A 10 5.67 -0.37 15.93
CA ARG A 10 5.48 -0.80 14.54
C ARG A 10 4.85 0.31 13.72
N ALA A 11 5.22 0.39 12.45
CA ALA A 11 4.54 1.26 11.50
C ALA A 11 3.17 0.67 11.15
N GLU A 12 2.13 1.51 11.16
CA GLU A 12 0.79 1.13 10.72
C GLU A 12 0.68 1.39 9.22
N LEU A 13 0.31 0.36 8.45
CA LEU A 13 0.10 0.45 7.02
C LEU A 13 -1.40 0.40 6.70
N LEU A 14 -1.84 1.35 5.88
CA LEU A 14 -3.16 1.35 5.26
C LEU A 14 -3.01 1.12 3.77
N LEU A 15 -3.69 0.13 3.27
CA LEU A 15 -3.68 -0.24 1.85
C LEU A 15 -4.97 0.22 1.19
N LEU A 16 -4.84 1.05 0.18
CA LEU A 16 -5.94 1.57 -0.62
C LEU A 16 -5.76 1.11 -2.06
N LEU A 17 -6.79 0.50 -2.65
CA LEU A 17 -6.76 -0.04 -4.00
C LEU A 17 -7.87 0.56 -4.85
N ASP A 18 -7.51 1.24 -5.93
CA ASP A 18 -8.42 1.75 -6.94
C ASP A 18 -8.65 0.66 -8.00
N LEU A 19 -9.88 0.13 -8.06
CA LEU A 19 -10.26 -0.97 -8.95
C LEU A 19 -10.69 -0.49 -10.35
N TYR A 20 -10.25 0.71 -10.74
CA TYR A 20 -10.55 1.26 -12.05
C TYR A 20 -9.95 0.41 -13.18
N ALA A 21 -10.77 0.09 -14.18
CA ALA A 21 -10.31 -0.48 -15.44
C ALA A 21 -11.36 -0.27 -16.55
N GLU A 22 -10.97 0.38 -17.62
CA GLU A 22 -11.74 0.52 -18.85
C GLU A 22 -11.19 -0.34 -19.97
N SER A 23 -9.87 -0.46 -20.04
CA SER A 23 -9.17 -1.20 -21.08
C SER A 23 -8.67 -2.58 -20.60
N GLN A 24 -8.26 -3.41 -21.54
CA GLN A 24 -7.59 -4.68 -21.21
C GLN A 24 -6.24 -4.46 -20.52
N ALA A 25 -5.53 -3.37 -20.86
CA ALA A 25 -4.28 -3.01 -20.20
C ALA A 25 -4.51 -2.65 -18.73
N ASP A 26 -5.55 -1.86 -18.43
CA ASP A 26 -5.92 -1.52 -17.05
C ASP A 26 -6.26 -2.77 -16.24
N ARG A 27 -6.97 -3.73 -16.85
CA ARG A 27 -7.30 -5.01 -16.18
C ARG A 27 -6.05 -5.81 -15.81
N GLN A 28 -5.06 -5.87 -16.70
CA GLN A 28 -3.79 -6.53 -16.42
C GLN A 28 -3.02 -5.84 -15.29
N GLN A 29 -3.02 -4.52 -15.27
CA GLN A 29 -2.41 -3.75 -14.19
C GLN A 29 -3.16 -3.98 -12.86
N LEU A 30 -4.48 -4.04 -12.89
CA LEU A 30 -5.29 -4.31 -11.72
C LEU A 30 -5.04 -5.72 -11.15
N GLU A 31 -4.90 -6.74 -11.99
CA GLU A 31 -4.52 -8.09 -11.54
C GLU A 31 -3.17 -8.12 -10.81
N LEU A 32 -2.20 -7.36 -11.30
CA LEU A 32 -0.91 -7.19 -10.62
C LEU A 32 -1.07 -6.47 -9.28
N ALA A 33 -1.90 -5.44 -9.23
CA ALA A 33 -2.18 -4.70 -8.00
C ALA A 33 -2.88 -5.57 -6.95
N ILE A 34 -3.85 -6.39 -7.36
CA ILE A 34 -4.54 -7.36 -6.49
C ILE A 34 -3.56 -8.40 -5.97
N SER A 35 -2.70 -8.94 -6.83
CA SER A 35 -1.68 -9.92 -6.44
C SER A 35 -0.69 -9.34 -5.44
N PHE A 36 -0.25 -8.10 -5.66
CA PHE A 36 0.62 -7.37 -4.73
C PHE A 36 -0.06 -7.13 -3.38
N ALA A 37 -1.33 -6.68 -3.39
CA ALA A 37 -2.12 -6.48 -2.18
C ALA A 37 -2.29 -7.78 -1.39
N ALA A 38 -2.55 -8.89 -2.06
CA ALA A 38 -2.64 -10.21 -1.44
C ALA A 38 -1.30 -10.63 -0.80
N ALA A 39 -0.18 -10.40 -1.48
CA ALA A 39 1.15 -10.67 -0.93
C ALA A 39 1.42 -9.85 0.34
N LEU A 40 1.05 -8.56 0.36
CA LEU A 40 1.15 -7.72 1.56
C LEU A 40 0.29 -8.26 2.71
N CYS A 41 -0.94 -8.70 2.43
CA CYS A 41 -1.81 -9.32 3.44
C CYS A 41 -1.17 -10.58 4.05
N LEU A 42 -0.52 -11.41 3.23
CA LEU A 42 0.13 -12.63 3.66
C LEU A 42 1.41 -12.37 4.48
N GLN A 43 2.17 -11.34 4.11
CA GLN A 43 3.40 -10.94 4.80
C GLN A 43 3.15 -10.18 6.10
N SER A 44 1.96 -9.60 6.27
CA SER A 44 1.60 -8.93 7.52
C SER A 44 1.50 -9.93 8.66
N SER A 45 2.40 -9.79 9.63
CA SER A 45 2.46 -10.68 10.80
C SER A 45 2.70 -9.87 12.07
N PRO A 46 2.41 -10.44 13.25
CA PRO A 46 2.72 -9.78 14.51
C PRO A 46 4.22 -9.52 14.75
N GLN A 47 5.10 -10.15 13.95
CA GLN A 47 6.55 -10.00 14.06
C GLN A 47 7.13 -9.03 13.03
N SER A 48 6.32 -8.58 12.05
CA SER A 48 6.75 -7.65 11.01
C SER A 48 7.05 -6.27 11.59
N ALA A 49 7.98 -5.53 10.96
CA ALA A 49 8.29 -4.14 11.30
C ALA A 49 7.09 -3.19 11.01
N TRP A 50 6.16 -3.63 10.20
CA TRP A 50 4.91 -2.96 9.86
C TRP A 50 3.73 -3.91 10.01
N GLN A 51 2.55 -3.35 10.20
CA GLN A 51 1.31 -4.12 10.32
C GLN A 51 0.23 -3.48 9.47
N LEU A 52 -0.41 -4.29 8.63
CA LEU A 52 -1.54 -3.83 7.83
C LEU A 52 -2.77 -3.70 8.75
N GLN A 53 -3.25 -2.45 8.90
CA GLN A 53 -4.32 -2.10 9.83
C GLN A 53 -5.67 -1.95 9.15
N ARG A 54 -5.67 -1.63 7.87
CA ARG A 54 -6.90 -1.44 7.09
C ARG A 54 -6.62 -1.65 5.62
N MET A 55 -7.60 -2.20 4.93
CA MET A 55 -7.63 -2.26 3.47
C MET A 55 -8.94 -1.67 2.95
N CYS A 56 -8.85 -0.80 1.93
CA CYS A 56 -10.01 -0.25 1.27
C CYS A 56 -9.93 -0.52 -0.23
N LEU A 57 -11.04 -0.95 -0.81
CA LEU A 57 -11.18 -1.22 -2.24
C LEU A 57 -12.23 -0.27 -2.80
N ALA A 58 -11.87 0.52 -3.80
CA ALA A 58 -12.77 1.42 -4.50
C ALA A 58 -13.11 0.84 -5.88
N GLY A 59 -14.23 0.15 -5.99
CA GLY A 59 -14.89 -0.28 -7.22
C GLY A 59 -16.19 0.49 -7.43
N GLU A 60 -17.20 -0.14 -8.04
CA GLU A 60 -18.57 0.37 -8.07
C GLU A 60 -19.10 0.56 -6.64
N GLN A 61 -18.73 -0.35 -5.75
CA GLN A 61 -18.97 -0.25 -4.33
C GLN A 61 -17.65 0.00 -3.60
N TYR A 62 -17.75 0.71 -2.49
CA TYR A 62 -16.63 0.92 -1.59
C TYR A 62 -16.60 -0.14 -0.49
N VAL A 63 -15.53 -0.91 -0.45
CA VAL A 63 -15.35 -1.97 0.56
C VAL A 63 -14.24 -1.57 1.51
N ARG A 64 -14.52 -1.61 2.80
CA ARG A 64 -13.54 -1.36 3.85
C ARG A 64 -13.40 -2.61 4.72
N VAL A 65 -12.17 -3.09 4.82
CA VAL A 65 -11.81 -4.21 5.71
C VAL A 65 -11.04 -3.64 6.89
N GLU A 66 -11.57 -3.84 8.08
CA GLU A 66 -10.97 -3.42 9.35
C GLU A 66 -10.65 -4.63 10.23
N PRO A 67 -9.60 -4.54 11.07
CA PRO A 67 -9.19 -5.69 11.84
C PRO A 67 -10.18 -5.99 12.99
N ALA A 68 -10.63 -7.25 13.01
CA ALA A 68 -11.18 -7.86 14.23
C ALA A 68 -10.15 -8.79 14.90
N GLY A 69 -8.85 -8.60 14.57
CA GLY A 69 -7.71 -9.45 14.92
C GLY A 69 -6.90 -9.79 13.67
N VAL A 70 -5.60 -10.12 13.82
CA VAL A 70 -4.69 -10.29 12.67
C VAL A 70 -5.13 -11.43 11.73
N ALA A 71 -5.55 -12.56 12.27
CA ALA A 71 -5.98 -13.71 11.48
C ALA A 71 -7.31 -13.43 10.75
N ALA A 72 -8.31 -12.89 11.46
CA ALA A 72 -9.61 -12.54 10.89
C ALA A 72 -9.50 -11.43 9.85
N PHE A 73 -8.61 -10.46 10.07
CA PHE A 73 -8.32 -9.42 9.08
C PHE A 73 -7.77 -10.00 7.80
N ARG A 74 -6.75 -10.89 7.91
CA ARG A 74 -6.12 -11.53 6.74
C ARG A 74 -7.15 -12.28 5.90
N GLU A 75 -7.97 -13.09 6.54
CA GLU A 75 -9.02 -13.86 5.86
C GLU A 75 -10.02 -12.95 5.16
N SER A 76 -10.52 -11.93 5.86
CA SER A 76 -11.46 -10.94 5.30
C SER A 76 -10.86 -10.14 4.15
N ALA A 77 -9.58 -9.75 4.26
CA ALA A 77 -8.87 -9.01 3.23
C ALA A 77 -8.66 -9.86 1.96
N LEU A 78 -8.21 -11.11 2.12
CA LEU A 78 -8.02 -12.02 0.98
C LEU A 78 -9.36 -12.36 0.31
N LYS A 79 -10.43 -12.55 1.09
CA LYS A 79 -11.78 -12.73 0.56
C LYS A 79 -12.23 -11.51 -0.25
N ALA A 80 -12.09 -10.30 0.29
CA ALA A 80 -12.47 -9.08 -0.41
C ALA A 80 -11.68 -8.89 -1.71
N LEU A 81 -10.39 -9.24 -1.74
CA LEU A 81 -9.57 -9.22 -2.96
C LEU A 81 -10.00 -10.28 -3.99
N ALA A 82 -10.44 -11.45 -3.55
CA ALA A 82 -10.92 -12.50 -4.43
C ALA A 82 -12.30 -12.18 -5.06
N GLU A 83 -13.11 -11.41 -4.34
CA GLU A 83 -14.47 -11.04 -4.77
C GLU A 83 -14.52 -9.68 -5.49
N CYS A 84 -13.44 -8.87 -5.45
CA CYS A 84 -13.43 -7.55 -6.06
C CYS A 84 -13.50 -7.63 -7.60
N GLN A 85 -14.15 -6.63 -8.19
CA GLN A 85 -14.32 -6.54 -9.62
C GLN A 85 -13.82 -5.20 -10.15
N ALA A 86 -13.21 -5.25 -11.32
CA ALA A 86 -12.83 -4.06 -12.07
C ALA A 86 -14.07 -3.25 -12.48
N ALA A 87 -13.97 -1.92 -12.38
CA ALA A 87 -15.06 -1.03 -12.75
C ALA A 87 -14.57 0.19 -13.53
N PRO A 88 -15.33 0.66 -14.56
CA PRO A 88 -14.98 1.87 -15.29
C PRO A 88 -15.23 3.14 -14.46
N GLN A 89 -16.07 3.05 -13.46
CA GLN A 89 -16.31 4.09 -12.46
C GLN A 89 -16.07 3.54 -11.06
N THR A 90 -15.33 4.28 -10.25
CA THR A 90 -14.96 3.85 -8.92
C THR A 90 -15.29 4.91 -7.88
N GLN A 91 -15.44 4.50 -6.62
CA GLN A 91 -15.69 5.39 -5.48
C GLN A 91 -14.38 6.11 -5.07
N LEU A 92 -13.75 6.77 -6.04
CA LEU A 92 -12.43 7.39 -5.87
C LEU A 92 -12.45 8.49 -4.80
N ASP A 93 -13.48 9.33 -4.76
CA ASP A 93 -13.56 10.44 -3.79
C ASP A 93 -13.60 9.91 -2.35
N GLN A 94 -14.28 8.78 -2.13
CA GLN A 94 -14.30 8.13 -0.82
C GLN A 94 -12.94 7.53 -0.46
N LEU A 95 -12.25 6.93 -1.43
CA LEU A 95 -10.89 6.41 -1.27
C LEU A 95 -9.91 7.52 -0.88
N LEU A 96 -9.95 8.66 -1.58
CA LEU A 96 -9.10 9.82 -1.31
C LEU A 96 -9.43 10.46 0.05
N ALA A 97 -10.72 10.56 0.41
CA ALA A 97 -11.13 11.03 1.72
C ALA A 97 -10.58 10.14 2.85
N ASP A 98 -10.59 8.82 2.67
CA ASP A 98 -9.97 7.90 3.62
C ASP A 98 -8.45 8.02 3.67
N ALA A 99 -7.79 8.20 2.52
CA ALA A 99 -6.36 8.46 2.45
C ALA A 99 -5.97 9.70 3.28
N LEU A 100 -6.65 10.81 3.05
CA LEU A 100 -6.38 12.09 3.71
C LEU A 100 -6.66 12.05 5.22
N ARG A 101 -7.75 11.40 5.63
CA ARG A 101 -8.07 11.22 7.07
C ARG A 101 -7.05 10.35 7.79
N SER A 102 -6.51 9.36 7.09
CA SER A 102 -5.63 8.35 7.66
C SER A 102 -4.16 8.73 7.63
N GLY A 103 -3.75 9.65 6.76
CA GLY A 103 -2.36 10.10 6.61
C GLY A 103 -1.81 10.91 7.79
N ARG A 104 -2.56 11.01 8.89
CA ARG A 104 -2.14 11.71 10.11
C ARG A 104 -1.36 10.77 11.04
N GLY A 105 -0.21 11.23 11.53
CA GLY A 105 0.60 10.49 12.49
C GLY A 105 1.66 9.60 11.85
N ARG A 106 1.94 8.44 12.46
CA ARG A 106 2.95 7.47 12.00
C ARG A 106 2.40 6.42 11.01
N ARG A 107 1.26 6.70 10.41
CA ARG A 107 0.62 5.81 9.46
C ARG A 107 1.18 6.03 8.07
N VAL A 108 1.50 4.95 7.40
CA VAL A 108 1.87 4.95 6.00
C VAL A 108 0.64 4.54 5.21
N VAL A 109 0.20 5.41 4.30
CA VAL A 109 -0.92 5.12 3.39
C VAL A 109 -0.33 4.75 2.04
N LEU A 110 -0.61 3.54 1.60
CA LEU A 110 -0.21 3.03 0.30
C LEU A 110 -1.44 2.97 -0.61
N LEU A 111 -1.48 3.82 -1.63
CA LEU A 111 -2.55 3.87 -2.60
C LEU A 111 -2.05 3.33 -3.94
N ILE A 112 -2.64 2.22 -4.39
CA ILE A 112 -2.30 1.57 -5.65
C ILE A 112 -3.40 1.85 -6.67
N THR A 113 -3.00 2.30 -7.86
CA THR A 113 -3.94 2.72 -8.89
C THR A 113 -3.37 2.51 -10.30
N PRO A 114 -4.20 2.17 -11.29
CA PRO A 114 -3.79 2.18 -12.71
C PRO A 114 -3.68 3.59 -13.29
N ARG A 115 -4.14 4.64 -12.59
CA ARG A 115 -4.15 6.04 -13.04
C ARG A 115 -3.44 7.01 -12.07
N PRO A 116 -2.16 6.82 -11.79
CA PRO A 116 -1.44 7.52 -10.72
C PRO A 116 -1.35 9.04 -10.93
N ALA A 117 -1.22 9.50 -12.18
CA ALA A 117 -1.13 10.93 -12.48
C ALA A 117 -2.40 11.69 -12.10
N GLY A 118 -3.58 11.16 -12.44
CA GLY A 118 -4.87 11.74 -12.10
C GLY A 118 -5.10 11.80 -10.59
N ILE A 119 -4.70 10.76 -9.87
CA ILE A 119 -4.82 10.70 -8.41
C ILE A 119 -3.87 11.67 -7.73
N ARG A 120 -2.62 11.76 -8.16
CA ARG A 120 -1.66 12.75 -7.62
C ARG A 120 -2.16 14.17 -7.81
N HIS A 121 -2.67 14.49 -8.99
CA HIS A 121 -3.26 15.81 -9.27
C HIS A 121 -4.46 16.09 -8.35
N ARG A 122 -5.38 15.14 -8.20
CA ARG A 122 -6.56 15.30 -7.34
C ARG A 122 -6.17 15.49 -5.87
N LEU A 123 -5.20 14.75 -5.36
CA LEU A 123 -4.66 14.92 -4.02
C LEU A 123 -4.06 16.32 -3.82
N GLN A 124 -3.31 16.83 -4.79
CA GLN A 124 -2.75 18.19 -4.74
C GLN A 124 -3.85 19.25 -4.68
N THR A 125 -4.91 19.11 -5.49
CA THR A 125 -6.05 20.03 -5.48
C THR A 125 -6.75 20.03 -4.12
N LEU A 126 -7.08 18.88 -3.58
CA LEU A 126 -7.73 18.74 -2.27
C LEU A 126 -6.87 19.31 -1.12
N THR A 127 -5.55 19.23 -1.26
CA THR A 127 -4.61 19.82 -0.31
C THR A 127 -4.63 21.34 -0.39
N ALA A 128 -4.62 21.91 -1.60
CA ALA A 128 -4.65 23.35 -1.83
C ALA A 128 -5.96 24.01 -1.34
N GLU A 129 -7.07 23.28 -1.43
CA GLU A 129 -8.39 23.74 -0.96
C GLU A 129 -8.55 23.73 0.57
N GLY A 130 -7.48 23.44 1.31
CA GLY A 130 -7.48 23.47 2.79
C GLY A 130 -8.24 22.33 3.46
N GLN A 131 -8.72 21.34 2.69
CA GLN A 131 -9.36 20.13 3.24
C GLN A 131 -8.37 19.17 3.88
N SER A 132 -7.07 19.44 3.75
CA SER A 132 -5.99 18.59 4.25
C SER A 132 -5.24 19.27 5.39
N GLY A 133 -5.35 18.73 6.57
CA GLY A 133 -4.33 18.93 7.59
C GLY A 133 -2.97 18.34 7.11
N PRO A 134 -1.91 18.37 7.93
CA PRO A 134 -0.53 17.98 7.58
C PRO A 134 -0.33 16.50 7.20
N GLY A 135 -1.35 15.83 6.66
CA GLY A 135 -1.37 14.39 6.44
C GLY A 135 -0.92 13.89 5.06
N VAL A 136 -0.65 14.78 4.09
CA VAL A 136 -0.34 14.34 2.71
C VAL A 136 1.06 13.74 2.59
N SER A 137 1.98 14.09 3.48
CA SER A 137 3.35 13.55 3.49
C SER A 137 3.43 12.04 3.79
N GLY A 138 2.36 11.44 4.32
CA GLY A 138 2.28 10.00 4.61
C GLY A 138 1.60 9.16 3.53
N ILE A 139 1.20 9.75 2.39
CA ILE A 139 0.51 9.02 1.31
C ILE A 139 1.50 8.73 0.19
N THR A 140 1.71 7.44 -0.09
CA THR A 140 2.49 6.98 -1.23
C THR A 140 1.53 6.46 -2.30
N VAL A 141 1.55 7.08 -3.49
CA VAL A 141 0.76 6.66 -4.64
C VAL A 141 1.65 5.81 -5.55
N LEU A 142 1.31 4.55 -5.70
CA LEU A 142 1.99 3.60 -6.59
C LEU A 142 1.18 3.39 -7.86
N SER A 143 1.89 3.35 -8.98
CA SER A 143 1.33 2.83 -10.23
C SER A 143 1.11 1.32 -10.12
N ALA A 144 0.01 0.84 -10.67
CA ALA A 144 -0.21 -0.60 -10.82
C ALA A 144 0.69 -1.24 -11.91
N GLU A 145 1.54 -0.45 -12.56
CA GLU A 145 2.51 -0.95 -13.52
C GLU A 145 3.53 -1.90 -12.88
N GLN A 146 3.85 -2.97 -13.58
CA GLN A 146 4.69 -4.05 -13.07
C GLN A 146 6.04 -3.57 -12.53
N GLY A 147 6.68 -2.60 -13.21
CA GLY A 147 8.00 -2.12 -12.81
C GLY A 147 8.01 -1.35 -11.49
N GLU A 148 6.93 -0.67 -11.14
CA GLU A 148 6.84 0.09 -9.89
C GLU A 148 6.52 -0.82 -8.71
N LEU A 149 5.55 -1.72 -8.85
CA LEU A 149 5.17 -2.65 -7.77
C LEU A 149 6.30 -3.62 -7.41
N LEU A 150 7.04 -4.13 -8.40
CA LEU A 150 8.15 -5.05 -8.16
C LEU A 150 9.29 -4.43 -7.33
N ARG A 151 9.51 -3.12 -7.40
CA ARG A 151 10.53 -2.44 -6.59
C ARG A 151 10.27 -2.57 -5.08
N TYR A 152 9.02 -2.74 -4.69
CA TYR A 152 8.63 -2.91 -3.28
C TYR A 152 8.61 -4.38 -2.85
N CYS A 153 8.61 -5.32 -3.79
CA CYS A 153 8.66 -6.76 -3.52
C CYS A 153 10.08 -7.32 -3.42
N LEU A 154 11.07 -6.65 -4.02
CA LEU A 154 12.46 -7.08 -3.94
C LEU A 154 13.03 -6.65 -2.58
N PRO A 155 13.75 -7.55 -1.85
CA PRO A 155 14.52 -7.12 -0.71
C PRO A 155 15.50 -6.02 -1.17
N PRO A 156 15.77 -5.00 -0.31
CA PRO A 156 16.79 -4.02 -0.65
C PRO A 156 18.05 -4.79 -1.00
N ASP A 157 18.62 -4.50 -2.16
CA ASP A 157 19.87 -5.10 -2.61
C ASP A 157 20.84 -5.09 -1.43
N THR A 158 21.08 -6.23 -0.85
CA THR A 158 22.21 -6.44 0.05
C THR A 158 23.42 -6.29 -0.86
N GLY A 159 23.91 -5.03 -0.95
CA GLY A 159 25.01 -4.64 -1.80
C GLY A 159 26.10 -5.66 -1.72
N ALA A 160 26.31 -6.35 -2.82
CA ALA A 160 27.42 -7.26 -2.99
C ALA A 160 28.71 -6.48 -2.75
N SER A 161 29.18 -6.50 -1.51
CA SER A 161 30.55 -6.16 -1.16
C SER A 161 31.45 -7.22 -1.76
N ALA A 162 31.66 -7.11 -3.07
CA ALA A 162 32.73 -7.83 -3.74
C ALA A 162 34.05 -7.17 -3.30
N GLY A 163 34.52 -7.55 -2.14
CA GLY A 163 35.87 -7.30 -1.68
C GLY A 163 36.85 -8.08 -2.54
N SER A 164 37.19 -7.51 -3.67
CA SER A 164 38.36 -7.94 -4.45
C SER A 164 39.64 -7.62 -3.64
N LYS A 165 40.11 -8.58 -2.84
CA LYS A 165 41.49 -8.62 -2.38
C LYS A 165 42.30 -9.37 -3.42
N ALA A 166 42.82 -8.63 -4.39
CA ALA A 166 43.96 -9.08 -5.16
C ALA A 166 45.20 -9.05 -4.22
N GLY A 167 45.63 -10.23 -3.75
CA GLY A 167 46.89 -10.42 -3.11
C GLY A 167 48.00 -10.34 -4.12
N GLY A 168 48.80 -9.30 -4.06
CA GLY A 168 50.10 -9.28 -4.72
C GLY A 168 51.10 -10.11 -3.96
N VAL A 169 51.67 -11.08 -4.65
CA VAL A 169 52.86 -11.83 -4.18
C VAL A 169 54.05 -11.26 -4.93
N SER A 170 55.04 -10.90 -4.16
CA SER A 170 56.44 -10.83 -4.63
C SER A 170 57.26 -11.75 -3.81
#